data_6362c9724657947fcac2582a145459f0
#
_entry.id   6362c9724657947fcac2582a145459f0
#
_cell.length_a   1.000
_cell.length_b   1.000
_cell.length_c   1.000
_cell.angle_alpha   90.00
_cell.angle_beta   90.00
_cell.angle_gamma   90.00
#
_symmetry.space_group_name_H-M   'P 1'
#
loop_
_entity.id
_entity.type
_entity.pdbx_description
1 polymer ?
#
loop_
_entity_poly.entity_id
_entity_poly.type
_entity_poly.pdbx_seq_one_letter_code
_entity_poly.pdbx_strand_id
1 'polypeptide(L)'
;MRKWKAWLFALAVLIGIGTIGTVSVTAEAQNLNQGKRVLFISSYSYGWDTVQTQIEGIKAGVDENTTIDYEFMDTKRFRTDEWLNMFHDMLKYHLENTDPYDVVIVGDDAALQFAMEYR
;
A
#
# COMPACT_ATOMS: atom_id res chain seq x y z
N MET A 1 -7.30 13.83 -12.28
CA MET A 1 -6.93 14.01 -10.87
C MET A 1 -7.73 13.06 -10.00
N ARG A 2 -7.16 11.97 -9.68
CA ARG A 2 -7.79 11.02 -8.78
C ARG A 2 -7.21 11.17 -7.41
N LYS A 3 -8.06 11.67 -6.55
CA LYS A 3 -7.82 11.61 -5.12
C LYS A 3 -7.74 10.15 -4.71
N TRP A 4 -6.65 9.75 -4.10
CA TRP A 4 -6.71 8.66 -3.16
C TRP A 4 -7.96 8.90 -2.33
N LYS A 5 -8.91 8.01 -2.38
CA LYS A 5 -10.02 8.11 -1.44
C LYS A 5 -9.38 7.96 -0.07
N ALA A 6 -9.07 9.09 0.54
CA ALA A 6 -8.80 9.12 1.96
C ALA A 6 -10.07 8.58 2.59
N TRP A 7 -10.02 7.34 2.98
CA TRP A 7 -11.02 6.80 3.87
C TRP A 7 -10.77 7.52 5.19
N LEU A 8 -11.52 8.57 5.38
CA LEU A 8 -11.73 9.12 6.70
C LEU A 8 -12.27 7.96 7.53
N PHE A 9 -11.43 7.43 8.40
CA PHE A 9 -11.91 6.68 9.53
C PHE A 9 -12.77 7.65 10.33
N ALA A 10 -14.07 7.66 10.06
CA ALA A 10 -15.02 8.21 10.98
C ALA A 10 -14.98 7.30 12.20
N LEU A 11 -14.25 7.71 13.20
CA LEU A 11 -14.38 7.15 14.53
C LEU A 11 -15.76 7.57 15.02
N ALA A 12 -16.77 6.79 14.67
CA ALA A 12 -18.07 6.92 15.26
C ALA A 12 -17.98 6.36 16.68
N VAL A 13 -17.62 7.19 17.61
CA VAL A 13 -17.87 6.92 19.02
C VAL A 13 -19.37 7.05 19.22
N LEU A 14 -20.09 5.95 19.04
CA LEU A 14 -21.45 5.84 19.44
C LEU A 14 -21.47 5.61 20.96
N ILE A 15 -21.60 6.68 21.69
CA ILE A 15 -22.09 6.62 23.07
C ILE A 15 -23.61 6.49 22.98
N GLY A 16 -24.08 5.26 22.81
CA GLY A 16 -25.48 4.89 22.89
C GLY A 16 -25.78 4.31 24.25
N ILE A 17 -26.39 5.10 25.11
CA ILE A 17 -27.06 4.60 26.31
C ILE A 17 -28.34 3.92 25.86
N GLY A 18 -28.41 2.62 26.02
CA GLY A 18 -29.69 1.92 25.97
C GLY A 18 -29.76 0.77 24.98
N THR A 19 -29.78 -0.42 25.56
CA THR A 19 -30.39 -1.66 25.08
C THR A 19 -29.93 -2.26 23.77
N ILE A 20 -29.16 -3.34 23.95
CA ILE A 20 -29.09 -4.50 23.03
C ILE A 20 -28.53 -4.16 21.66
N GLY A 21 -27.22 -4.09 21.58
CA GLY A 21 -26.49 -4.05 20.32
C GLY A 21 -25.37 -5.07 20.28
N THR A 22 -25.71 -6.35 20.19
CA THR A 22 -24.71 -7.42 19.97
C THR A 22 -24.19 -7.49 18.54
N VAL A 23 -24.59 -6.59 17.65
CA VAL A 23 -24.23 -6.62 16.23
C VAL A 23 -22.98 -5.78 15.91
N SER A 24 -22.62 -4.78 16.69
CA SER A 24 -21.49 -3.90 16.43
C SER A 24 -20.13 -4.50 16.82
N VAL A 25 -20.10 -5.43 17.76
CA VAL A 25 -18.84 -6.05 18.23
C VAL A 25 -18.24 -7.02 17.20
N THR A 26 -19.07 -7.65 16.38
CA THR A 26 -18.59 -8.61 15.37
C THR A 26 -17.98 -7.94 14.15
N ALA A 27 -18.43 -6.77 13.75
CA ALA A 27 -17.88 -6.04 12.60
C ALA A 27 -16.51 -5.42 12.92
N GLU A 28 -16.31 -4.87 14.12
CA GLU A 28 -15.00 -4.38 14.58
C GLU A 28 -14.02 -5.53 14.83
N ALA A 29 -14.46 -6.64 15.40
CA ALA A 29 -13.61 -7.82 15.58
C ALA A 29 -13.20 -8.46 14.24
N GLN A 30 -14.05 -8.41 13.22
CA GLN A 30 -13.72 -8.87 11.87
C GLN A 30 -12.71 -7.93 11.19
N ASN A 31 -12.79 -6.62 11.41
CA ASN A 31 -11.82 -5.67 10.91
C ASN A 31 -10.45 -5.77 11.61
N LEU A 32 -10.43 -6.12 12.88
CA LEU A 32 -9.18 -6.34 13.63
C LEU A 32 -8.46 -7.63 13.22
N ASN A 33 -9.18 -8.59 12.65
CA ASN A 33 -8.62 -9.85 12.13
C ASN A 33 -8.26 -9.82 10.64
N GLN A 34 -8.65 -8.78 9.90
CA GLN A 34 -8.15 -8.59 8.55
C GLN A 34 -6.72 -8.09 8.64
N GLY A 35 -5.78 -8.89 8.12
CA GLY A 35 -4.38 -8.53 8.01
C GLY A 35 -4.20 -7.21 7.27
N LYS A 36 -3.15 -6.48 7.61
CA LYS A 36 -2.78 -5.25 6.90
C LYS A 36 -2.30 -5.55 5.49
N ARG A 37 -2.50 -4.61 4.59
CA ARG A 37 -1.99 -4.65 3.23
C ARG A 37 -0.94 -3.57 3.04
N VAL A 38 0.24 -3.99 2.60
CA VAL A 38 1.37 -3.11 2.33
C VAL A 38 1.74 -3.22 0.86
N LEU A 39 1.97 -2.10 0.22
CA LEU A 39 2.57 -2.04 -1.11
C LEU A 39 4.00 -1.52 -0.98
N PHE A 40 4.96 -2.26 -1.51
CA PHE A 40 6.33 -1.80 -1.66
C PHE A 40 6.61 -1.47 -3.12
N ILE A 41 6.92 -0.22 -3.41
CA ILE A 41 7.33 0.26 -4.73
C ILE A 41 8.83 0.49 -4.71
N SER A 42 9.59 -0.29 -5.47
CA SER A 42 11.03 -0.14 -5.59
C SER A 42 11.40 0.56 -6.89
N SER A 43 12.35 1.49 -6.82
CA SER A 43 12.95 2.10 -8.01
C SER A 43 13.72 1.11 -8.85
N TYR A 44 14.21 0.03 -8.26
CA TYR A 44 15.07 -0.97 -8.91
C TYR A 44 14.39 -2.33 -9.02
N SER A 45 14.97 -3.24 -9.79
CA SER A 45 14.47 -4.60 -9.90
C SER A 45 14.87 -5.47 -8.71
N TYR A 46 14.13 -6.55 -8.50
CA TYR A 46 14.35 -7.49 -7.40
C TYR A 46 15.77 -8.06 -7.32
N GLY A 47 16.47 -8.18 -8.46
CA GLY A 47 17.83 -8.74 -8.52
C GLY A 47 18.93 -7.93 -7.85
N TRP A 48 18.64 -6.72 -7.35
CA TRP A 48 19.61 -5.90 -6.64
C TRP A 48 19.63 -6.23 -5.15
N ASP A 49 20.83 -6.42 -4.59
CA ASP A 49 21.02 -6.78 -3.18
C ASP A 49 20.35 -5.79 -2.21
N THR A 50 20.41 -4.48 -2.56
CA THR A 50 19.75 -3.44 -1.77
C THR A 50 18.25 -3.62 -1.71
N VAL A 51 17.61 -4.05 -2.79
CA VAL A 51 16.17 -4.30 -2.84
C VAL A 51 15.81 -5.52 -2.01
N GLN A 52 16.61 -6.58 -2.09
CA GLN A 52 16.40 -7.78 -1.28
C GLN A 52 16.50 -7.46 0.21
N THR A 53 17.51 -6.67 0.62
CA THR A 53 17.68 -6.22 1.99
C THR A 53 16.50 -5.36 2.47
N GLN A 54 15.98 -4.47 1.62
CA GLN A 54 14.79 -3.68 1.92
C GLN A 54 13.56 -4.57 2.13
N ILE A 55 13.36 -5.57 1.27
CA ILE A 55 12.25 -6.52 1.39
C ILE A 55 12.35 -7.34 2.68
N GLU A 56 13.53 -7.83 3.00
CA GLU A 56 13.76 -8.56 4.26
C GLU A 56 13.46 -7.68 5.49
N GLY A 57 13.88 -6.41 5.46
CA GLY A 57 13.58 -5.46 6.51
C GLY A 57 12.09 -5.19 6.67
N ILE A 58 11.36 -5.04 5.56
CA ILE A 58 9.91 -4.87 5.58
C ILE A 58 9.22 -6.10 6.17
N LYS A 59 9.60 -7.30 5.71
CA LYS A 59 9.04 -8.56 6.23
C LYS A 59 9.29 -8.74 7.73
N ALA A 60 10.46 -8.35 8.21
CA ALA A 60 10.80 -8.44 9.63
C ALA A 60 10.04 -7.43 10.50
N GLY A 61 9.57 -6.33 9.91
CA GLY A 61 8.90 -5.24 10.61
C GLY A 61 7.37 -5.31 10.61
N VAL A 62 6.78 -6.30 9.95
CA VAL A 62 5.30 -6.43 9.86
C VAL A 62 4.82 -7.72 10.53
N ASP A 63 3.54 -7.73 10.89
CA ASP A 63 2.91 -8.91 11.48
C ASP A 63 2.73 -10.02 10.44
N GLU A 64 2.67 -11.26 10.91
CA GLU A 64 2.50 -12.45 10.07
C GLU A 64 1.23 -12.46 9.20
N ASN A 65 0.19 -11.72 9.61
CA ASN A 65 -1.05 -11.57 8.87
C ASN A 65 -1.00 -10.43 7.83
N THR A 66 0.15 -9.78 7.65
CA THR A 66 0.31 -8.70 6.68
C THR A 66 0.56 -9.27 5.29
N THR A 67 -0.21 -8.81 4.33
CA THR A 67 0.05 -9.07 2.90
C THR A 67 0.94 -7.97 2.34
N ILE A 68 2.02 -8.35 1.65
CA ILE A 68 2.92 -7.41 1.01
C ILE A 68 2.90 -7.66 -0.49
N ASP A 69 2.50 -6.64 -1.24
CA ASP A 69 2.61 -6.62 -2.69
C ASP A 69 3.83 -5.80 -3.11
N TYR A 70 4.44 -6.15 -4.24
CA TYR A 70 5.69 -5.57 -4.70
C TYR A 70 5.56 -5.06 -6.13
N GLU A 71 6.05 -3.85 -6.39
CA GLU A 71 6.16 -3.26 -7.71
C GLU A 71 7.58 -2.75 -7.95
N PHE A 72 8.17 -3.12 -9.09
CA PHE A 72 9.56 -2.82 -9.42
C PHE A 72 9.64 -1.95 -10.66
N MET A 73 10.13 -0.71 -10.54
CA MET A 73 10.26 0.23 -11.64
C MET A 73 11.42 -0.10 -12.59
N ASP A 74 12.42 -0.80 -12.10
CA ASP A 74 13.61 -1.22 -12.86
C ASP A 74 14.39 -0.06 -13.53
N THR A 75 14.52 1.04 -12.83
CA THR A 75 15.15 2.27 -13.37
C THR A 75 16.67 2.18 -13.55
N LYS A 76 17.31 1.10 -13.11
CA LYS A 76 18.72 0.83 -13.46
C LYS A 76 18.89 0.42 -14.92
N ARG A 77 17.91 -0.27 -15.48
CA ARG A 77 17.93 -0.73 -16.89
C ARG A 77 17.16 0.21 -17.80
N PHE A 78 16.02 0.71 -17.35
CA PHE A 78 15.10 1.51 -18.16
C PHE A 78 14.82 2.85 -17.50
N ARG A 79 15.27 3.95 -18.12
CA ARG A 79 15.17 5.32 -17.58
C ARG A 79 14.49 6.30 -18.52
N THR A 80 13.93 5.82 -19.61
CA THR A 80 13.25 6.69 -20.56
C THR A 80 11.91 7.16 -20.00
N ASP A 81 11.47 8.34 -20.38
CA ASP A 81 10.16 8.87 -20.02
C ASP A 81 9.04 7.93 -20.49
N GLU A 82 9.22 7.28 -21.63
CA GLU A 82 8.28 6.28 -22.13
C GLU A 82 8.11 5.11 -21.17
N TRP A 83 9.21 4.56 -20.66
CA TRP A 83 9.16 3.47 -19.68
C TRP A 83 8.49 3.91 -18.38
N LEU A 84 8.86 5.08 -17.86
CA LEU A 84 8.27 5.62 -16.64
C LEU A 84 6.77 5.86 -16.80
N ASN A 85 6.33 6.40 -17.92
CA ASN A 85 4.92 6.61 -18.21
C ASN A 85 4.15 5.28 -18.29
N MET A 86 4.71 4.29 -18.97
CA MET A 86 4.10 2.94 -19.01
C MET A 86 3.96 2.33 -17.61
N PHE A 87 5.01 2.44 -16.79
CA PHE A 87 4.98 1.96 -15.41
C PHE A 87 3.92 2.69 -14.59
N HIS A 88 3.83 4.01 -14.72
CA HIS A 88 2.82 4.83 -14.05
C HIS A 88 1.40 4.38 -14.41
N ASP A 89 1.13 4.17 -15.69
CA ASP A 89 -0.19 3.75 -16.17
C ASP A 89 -0.55 2.35 -15.64
N MET A 90 0.41 1.43 -15.67
CA MET A 90 0.25 0.09 -15.14
C MET A 90 -0.05 0.11 -13.63
N LEU A 91 0.76 0.82 -12.86
CA LEU A 91 0.59 0.88 -11.41
C LEU A 91 -0.71 1.57 -11.02
N LYS A 92 -1.07 2.64 -11.72
CA LYS A 92 -2.36 3.30 -11.55
C LYS A 92 -3.52 2.32 -11.76
N TYR A 93 -3.46 1.54 -12.84
CA TYR A 93 -4.46 0.51 -13.11
C TYR A 93 -4.54 -0.51 -11.96
N HIS A 94 -3.40 -0.99 -11.46
CA HIS A 94 -3.37 -1.91 -10.32
C HIS A 94 -4.01 -1.30 -9.08
N LEU A 95 -3.66 -0.06 -8.74
CA LEU A 95 -4.19 0.64 -7.57
C LEU A 95 -5.71 0.89 -7.66
N GLU A 96 -6.22 1.12 -8.86
CA GLU A 96 -7.66 1.35 -9.08
C GLU A 96 -8.48 0.05 -9.08
N ASN A 97 -7.85 -1.09 -9.31
CA ASN A 97 -8.50 -2.40 -9.48
C ASN A 97 -8.13 -3.43 -8.41
N THR A 98 -7.51 -3.01 -7.34
CA THR A 98 -7.22 -3.86 -6.17
C THR A 98 -7.80 -3.24 -4.90
N ASP A 99 -7.88 -4.05 -3.86
CA ASP A 99 -8.28 -3.55 -2.54
C ASP A 99 -7.26 -2.51 -2.04
N PRO A 100 -7.71 -1.50 -1.28
CA PRO A 100 -6.82 -0.44 -0.80
C PRO A 100 -5.67 -0.98 0.04
N TYR A 101 -4.51 -0.35 -0.07
CA TYR A 101 -3.38 -0.59 0.82
C TYR A 101 -3.48 0.27 2.07
N ASP A 102 -3.10 -0.29 3.21
CA ASP A 102 -2.99 0.45 4.48
C ASP A 102 -1.73 1.31 4.51
N VAL A 103 -0.65 0.83 3.88
CA VAL A 103 0.65 1.50 3.83
C VAL A 103 1.28 1.31 2.46
N VAL A 104 1.89 2.37 1.95
CA VAL A 104 2.77 2.33 0.77
C VAL A 104 4.18 2.68 1.21
N ILE A 105 5.11 1.79 0.96
CA ILE A 105 6.54 1.98 1.22
C ILE A 105 7.23 2.19 -0.13
N VAL A 106 8.08 3.20 -0.22
CA VAL A 106 8.84 3.51 -1.43
C VAL A 106 10.33 3.31 -1.21
N GLY A 107 10.98 2.63 -2.13
CA GLY A 107 12.41 2.39 -2.14
C GLY A 107 13.09 3.23 -3.22
N ASP A 108 13.94 4.15 -2.79
CA ASP A 108 14.75 5.05 -3.60
C ASP A 108 13.97 6.16 -4.35
N ASP A 109 14.71 7.02 -5.05
CA ASP A 109 14.23 8.31 -5.54
C ASP A 109 13.11 8.24 -6.58
N ALA A 110 13.18 7.31 -7.52
CA ALA A 110 12.17 7.23 -8.58
C ALA A 110 10.81 6.78 -8.04
N ALA A 111 10.81 5.84 -7.09
CA ALA A 111 9.59 5.41 -6.41
C ALA A 111 9.01 6.52 -5.53
N LEU A 112 9.87 7.29 -4.86
CA LEU A 112 9.44 8.45 -4.08
C LEU A 112 8.82 9.51 -4.97
N GLN A 113 9.44 9.84 -6.10
CA GLN A 113 8.91 10.80 -7.05
C GLN A 113 7.55 10.37 -7.58
N PHE A 114 7.41 9.11 -7.96
CA PHE A 114 6.12 8.54 -8.36
C PHE A 114 5.05 8.77 -7.29
N ALA A 115 5.34 8.41 -6.04
CA ALA A 115 4.39 8.55 -4.94
C ALA A 115 4.01 10.01 -4.66
N MET A 116 4.93 10.95 -4.86
CA MET A 116 4.67 12.39 -4.71
C MET A 116 3.75 12.94 -5.80
N GLU A 117 3.85 12.43 -7.01
CA GLU A 117 3.01 12.84 -8.15
C GLU A 117 1.59 12.27 -8.05
N TYR A 118 1.42 11.17 -7.32
CA TYR A 118 0.16 10.43 -7.19
C TYR A 118 -0.68 10.79 -5.95
N ARG A 119 -0.33 11.81 -5.22
CA ARG A 119 -1.11 12.26 -4.04
C ARG A 119 -2.51 12.71 -4.38
#